data_76a1ee67c1870df910becc53d81ea166
#
_entry.id   76a1ee67c1870df910becc53d81ea166
#
_cell.length_a   1.000
_cell.length_b   1.000
_cell.length_c   1.000
_cell.angle_alpha   90.00
_cell.angle_beta   90.00
_cell.angle_gamma   90.00
#
_symmetry.space_group_name_H-M   'P 1'
#
loop_
_entity.id
_entity.type
_entity.pdbx_description
1 polymer ?
#
loop_
_entity_poly.entity_id
_entity_poly.type
_entity_poly.pdbx_seq_one_letter_code
_entity_poly.pdbx_strand_id
1 'polypeptide(L)'
;VVEKGKSTDGLMRHIRNTHGVDINGSTEKQALLNMGYYHGYKASRYIKKSTNLQNYDNFQEVKAIYDFDIEVKTIFYPLLVRIETSLKNRLIDYEAKPVGNKDYKKYLNKKLELRNKIDSTIAYNYSKGHPCIQHFFHSSKPLPLWAYFEVTTMGEFGNFISCMDVSYRIEFTQNMNMHHTGFNQNGRMLENIIFCLTGIRNATMHNSMIFDCRFNNSNFSSQLISYLENTTGIKNIDFESIVDFLILLIFLMKKQHTTKTELNRVVSQFDKKRELLYSSIPMKAYSEILGTDARKKINGLKEYISNG
;
A
#
# COMPACT_ATOMS: atom_id res chain seq x y z
N VAL A 1 -21.09 28.38 23.76
CA VAL A 1 -19.72 28.51 24.28
C VAL A 1 -18.79 27.97 23.20
N VAL A 2 -17.99 28.81 22.55
CA VAL A 2 -16.97 28.37 21.59
C VAL A 2 -15.84 27.72 22.41
N GLU A 3 -15.66 26.40 22.30
CA GLU A 3 -14.52 25.71 22.90
C GLU A 3 -13.23 26.27 22.32
N LYS A 4 -12.39 26.86 23.16
CA LYS A 4 -11.05 27.29 22.75
C LYS A 4 -10.16 26.07 22.56
N GLY A 5 -9.42 26.02 21.46
CA GLY A 5 -8.39 25.01 21.24
C GLY A 5 -7.35 24.98 22.39
N LYS A 6 -6.84 23.80 22.71
CA LYS A 6 -5.82 23.64 23.76
C LYS A 6 -4.44 23.91 23.16
N SER A 7 -3.61 24.68 23.87
CA SER A 7 -2.17 24.76 23.56
C SER A 7 -1.48 23.41 23.79
N THR A 8 -0.24 23.24 23.28
CA THR A 8 0.53 22.00 23.51
C THR A 8 0.69 21.68 24.99
N ASP A 9 0.93 22.67 25.85
CA ASP A 9 0.97 22.47 27.30
C ASP A 9 -0.40 22.06 27.87
N GLY A 10 -1.48 22.59 27.31
CA GLY A 10 -2.85 22.19 27.66
C GLY A 10 -3.14 20.75 27.20
N LEU A 11 -2.62 20.33 26.06
CA LEU A 11 -2.73 18.95 25.57
C LEU A 11 -1.91 17.98 26.41
N MET A 12 -0.68 18.33 26.80
CA MET A 12 0.13 17.51 27.72
C MET A 12 -0.56 17.29 29.06
N ARG A 13 -1.13 18.36 29.65
CA ARG A 13 -1.93 18.24 30.89
C ARG A 13 -3.15 17.33 30.69
N HIS A 14 -3.83 17.44 29.56
CA HIS A 14 -4.98 16.58 29.24
C HIS A 14 -4.55 15.11 29.07
N ILE A 15 -3.46 14.84 28.36
CA ILE A 15 -2.90 13.49 28.19
C ILE A 15 -2.57 12.88 29.55
N ARG A 16 -1.90 13.62 30.42
CA ARG A 16 -1.51 13.16 31.75
C ARG A 16 -2.71 12.95 32.67
N ASN A 17 -3.56 13.96 32.78
CA ASN A 17 -4.62 13.96 33.79
C ASN A 17 -5.88 13.17 33.38
N THR A 18 -6.18 13.13 32.07
CA THR A 18 -7.40 12.47 31.58
C THR A 18 -7.11 11.10 30.98
N HIS A 19 -5.94 10.94 30.34
CA HIS A 19 -5.59 9.68 29.70
C HIS A 19 -4.66 8.80 30.57
N GLY A 20 -4.10 9.32 31.65
CA GLY A 20 -3.19 8.60 32.54
C GLY A 20 -1.83 8.27 31.93
N VAL A 21 -1.47 8.93 30.82
CA VAL A 21 -0.18 8.72 30.13
C VAL A 21 0.84 9.73 30.63
N ASP A 22 1.93 9.28 31.22
CA ASP A 22 2.99 10.18 31.68
C ASP A 22 3.65 10.88 30.48
N ILE A 23 3.63 12.22 30.50
CA ILE A 23 4.20 13.09 29.50
C ILE A 23 4.71 14.35 30.15
N ASN A 24 6.03 14.60 30.06
CA ASN A 24 6.71 15.67 30.78
C ASN A 24 7.88 16.25 29.99
N GLY A 25 8.27 17.48 30.33
CA GLY A 25 9.46 18.11 29.79
C GLY A 25 9.33 18.67 28.37
N SER A 26 10.38 19.35 27.94
CA SER A 26 10.42 20.08 26.68
C SER A 26 10.57 19.13 25.47
N THR A 27 11.28 18.03 25.61
CA THR A 27 11.51 17.05 24.54
C THR A 27 10.20 16.39 24.13
N GLU A 28 9.37 15.95 25.09
CA GLU A 28 8.08 15.32 24.78
C GLU A 28 7.06 16.34 24.29
N LYS A 29 7.11 17.58 24.79
CA LYS A 29 6.34 18.69 24.25
C LYS A 29 6.64 18.89 22.76
N GLN A 30 7.91 18.93 22.39
CA GLN A 30 8.32 19.08 21.00
C GLN A 30 7.92 17.87 20.14
N ALA A 31 8.07 16.67 20.67
CA ALA A 31 7.62 15.46 20.00
C ALA A 31 6.10 15.47 19.74
N LEU A 32 5.29 15.82 20.75
CA LEU A 32 3.83 15.95 20.60
C LEU A 32 3.46 17.02 19.56
N LEU A 33 4.18 18.15 19.54
CA LEU A 33 3.95 19.20 18.56
C LEU A 33 4.23 18.71 17.13
N ASN A 34 5.34 17.96 16.93
CA ASN A 34 5.75 17.44 15.62
C ASN A 34 4.85 16.31 15.11
N MET A 35 4.42 15.39 15.97
CA MET A 35 3.54 14.27 15.55
C MET A 35 2.06 14.69 15.49
N GLY A 36 1.68 15.73 16.19
CA GLY A 36 0.30 16.21 16.30
C GLY A 36 -0.58 15.36 17.23
N TYR A 37 -1.53 16.01 17.88
CA TYR A 37 -2.41 15.34 18.84
C TYR A 37 -3.37 14.33 18.17
N TYR A 38 -4.02 14.73 17.08
CA TYR A 38 -4.99 13.83 16.41
C TYR A 38 -4.29 12.81 15.52
N HIS A 39 -3.37 13.27 14.69
CA HIS A 39 -2.71 12.41 13.70
C HIS A 39 -1.75 11.43 14.37
N GLY A 40 -0.88 11.90 15.25
CA GLY A 40 0.11 11.05 15.91
C GLY A 40 -0.41 10.41 17.21
N TYR A 41 -0.67 11.23 18.23
CA TYR A 41 -0.99 10.72 19.56
C TYR A 41 -2.29 9.91 19.60
N LYS A 42 -3.41 10.51 19.13
CA LYS A 42 -4.71 9.82 19.16
C LYS A 42 -4.73 8.59 18.26
N ALA A 43 -4.17 8.70 17.06
CA ALA A 43 -4.14 7.59 16.12
C ALA A 43 -3.33 6.40 16.64
N SER A 44 -2.21 6.64 17.33
CA SER A 44 -1.39 5.57 17.94
C SER A 44 -2.05 4.95 19.19
N ARG A 45 -2.96 5.69 19.83
CA ARG A 45 -3.66 5.21 21.04
C ARG A 45 -4.87 4.32 20.72
N TYR A 46 -5.47 4.46 19.53
CA TYR A 46 -6.60 3.65 19.10
C TYR A 46 -6.17 2.77 17.94
N ILE A 47 -6.15 1.46 18.13
CA ILE A 47 -5.68 0.50 17.13
C ILE A 47 -6.86 -0.07 16.33
N LYS A 48 -6.80 -0.01 15.02
CA LYS A 48 -7.78 -0.52 14.05
C LYS A 48 -9.15 0.15 14.13
N LYS A 49 -9.71 0.34 15.32
CA LYS A 49 -11.05 0.89 15.54
C LYS A 49 -11.03 1.97 16.61
N SER A 50 -11.89 2.97 16.49
CA SER A 50 -12.04 4.06 17.47
C SER A 50 -12.48 3.58 18.87
N THR A 51 -12.96 2.34 18.98
CA THR A 51 -13.33 1.69 20.23
C THR A 51 -12.22 0.87 20.85
N ASN A 52 -11.16 0.56 20.10
CA ASN A 52 -10.03 -0.25 20.60
C ASN A 52 -8.94 0.64 21.18
N LEU A 53 -9.25 1.19 22.36
CA LEU A 53 -8.34 2.01 23.14
C LEU A 53 -7.26 1.14 23.78
N GLN A 54 -6.01 1.53 23.60
CA GLN A 54 -4.87 0.94 24.30
C GLN A 54 -4.45 1.84 25.47
N ASN A 55 -4.05 1.20 26.57
CA ASN A 55 -3.48 1.87 27.72
C ASN A 55 -1.96 1.86 27.61
N TYR A 56 -1.37 3.02 27.78
CA TYR A 56 0.06 3.25 27.79
C TYR A 56 0.44 3.93 29.10
N ASP A 57 1.58 3.56 29.66
CA ASP A 57 2.07 4.16 30.91
C ASP A 57 2.75 5.51 30.64
N ASN A 58 3.41 5.64 29.51
CA ASN A 58 4.17 6.85 29.17
C ASN A 58 4.06 7.22 27.68
N PHE A 59 4.41 8.46 27.39
CA PHE A 59 4.32 9.01 26.03
C PHE A 59 5.31 8.35 25.04
N GLN A 60 6.42 7.80 25.54
CA GLN A 60 7.40 7.15 24.66
C GLN A 60 6.84 5.88 24.00
N GLU A 61 5.95 5.15 24.67
CA GLU A 61 5.25 4.00 24.08
C GLU A 61 4.36 4.43 22.89
N VAL A 62 3.63 5.53 23.07
CA VAL A 62 2.79 6.09 21.98
C VAL A 62 3.65 6.61 20.84
N LYS A 63 4.76 7.29 21.18
CA LYS A 63 5.73 7.79 20.21
C LYS A 63 6.38 6.67 19.42
N ALA A 64 6.70 5.54 20.07
CA ALA A 64 7.30 4.38 19.41
C ALA A 64 6.40 3.81 18.29
N ILE A 65 5.08 3.84 18.47
CA ILE A 65 4.13 3.42 17.41
C ILE A 65 4.14 4.42 16.25
N TYR A 66 4.14 5.71 16.55
CA TYR A 66 4.23 6.75 15.52
C TYR A 66 5.54 6.66 14.74
N ASP A 67 6.67 6.50 15.43
CA ASP A 67 7.98 6.34 14.79
C ASP A 67 8.02 5.07 13.93
N PHE A 68 7.46 3.96 14.41
CA PHE A 68 7.32 2.74 13.61
C PHE A 68 6.52 2.97 12.33
N ASP A 69 5.40 3.67 12.40
CA ASP A 69 4.59 4.01 11.24
C ASP A 69 5.38 4.79 10.18
N ILE A 70 6.13 5.82 10.60
CA ILE A 70 6.98 6.62 9.72
C ILE A 70 8.08 5.77 9.09
N GLU A 71 8.73 4.91 9.86
CA GLU A 71 9.80 4.04 9.38
C GLU A 71 9.28 2.99 8.38
N VAL A 72 8.11 2.42 8.62
CA VAL A 72 7.48 1.48 7.67
C VAL A 72 7.11 2.21 6.38
N LYS A 73 6.56 3.42 6.45
CA LYS A 73 6.32 4.25 5.25
C LYS A 73 7.60 4.51 4.47
N THR A 74 8.70 4.81 5.15
CA THR A 74 10.00 5.03 4.53
C THR A 74 10.51 3.78 3.79
N ILE A 75 10.26 2.60 4.34
CA ILE A 75 10.59 1.33 3.69
C ILE A 75 9.66 1.06 2.49
N PHE A 76 8.36 1.28 2.64
CA PHE A 76 7.34 0.90 1.65
C PHE A 76 7.25 1.87 0.47
N TYR A 77 7.46 3.17 0.68
CA TYR A 77 7.33 4.19 -0.36
C TYR A 77 8.12 3.86 -1.65
N PRO A 78 9.42 3.60 -1.61
CA PRO A 78 10.19 3.30 -2.82
C PRO A 78 9.75 1.98 -3.49
N LEU A 79 9.28 1.00 -2.70
CA LEU A 79 8.79 -0.27 -3.24
C LEU A 79 7.48 -0.07 -4.01
N LEU A 80 6.54 0.69 -3.43
CA LEU A 80 5.25 0.99 -4.04
C LEU A 80 5.42 1.75 -5.36
N VAL A 81 6.27 2.78 -5.39
CA VAL A 81 6.57 3.54 -6.63
C VAL A 81 7.17 2.63 -7.69
N ARG A 82 8.15 1.81 -7.32
CA ARG A 82 8.81 0.88 -8.25
C ARG A 82 7.82 -0.16 -8.80
N ILE A 83 6.97 -0.74 -7.94
CA ILE A 83 5.98 -1.73 -8.35
C ILE A 83 4.96 -1.11 -9.30
N GLU A 84 4.42 0.08 -8.97
CA GLU A 84 3.47 0.81 -9.82
C GLU A 84 4.05 1.05 -11.22
N THR A 85 5.25 1.63 -11.29
CA THR A 85 5.95 1.91 -12.55
C THR A 85 6.23 0.63 -13.34
N SER A 86 6.71 -0.41 -12.67
CA SER A 86 7.02 -1.69 -13.33
C SER A 86 5.77 -2.38 -13.88
N LEU A 87 4.66 -2.37 -13.16
CA LEU A 87 3.40 -2.98 -13.63
C LEU A 87 2.89 -2.27 -14.90
N LYS A 88 2.89 -0.94 -14.91
CA LYS A 88 2.50 -0.14 -16.08
C LYS A 88 3.40 -0.42 -17.28
N ASN A 89 4.71 -0.39 -17.09
CA ASN A 89 5.67 -0.61 -18.19
C ASN A 89 5.63 -2.04 -18.72
N ARG A 90 5.43 -3.05 -17.86
CA ARG A 90 5.26 -4.44 -18.31
C ARG A 90 4.00 -4.63 -19.14
N LEU A 91 2.92 -3.94 -18.81
CA LEU A 91 1.72 -3.98 -19.63
C LEU A 91 1.95 -3.28 -20.98
N ILE A 92 2.63 -2.15 -21.02
CA ILE A 92 3.01 -1.47 -22.26
C ILE A 92 3.87 -2.40 -23.15
N ASP A 93 4.89 -3.04 -22.58
CA ASP A 93 5.77 -3.97 -23.32
C ASP A 93 5.01 -5.19 -23.84
N TYR A 94 4.12 -5.78 -23.02
CA TYR A 94 3.27 -6.88 -23.43
C TYR A 94 2.39 -6.50 -24.62
N GLU A 95 1.77 -5.33 -24.59
CA GLU A 95 0.86 -4.85 -25.61
C GLU A 95 1.58 -4.33 -26.88
N ALA A 96 2.85 -3.98 -26.76
CA ALA A 96 3.64 -3.48 -27.90
C ALA A 96 4.11 -4.59 -28.87
N LYS A 97 4.17 -5.84 -28.40
CA LYS A 97 4.85 -6.95 -29.10
C LYS A 97 4.37 -7.33 -30.51
N PRO A 98 3.12 -7.19 -30.96
CA PRO A 98 2.84 -7.50 -32.37
C PRO A 98 2.59 -6.33 -33.28
N VAL A 99 2.25 -5.13 -32.85
CA VAL A 99 1.67 -4.09 -33.72
C VAL A 99 2.05 -2.64 -33.40
N GLY A 100 3.07 -2.40 -32.57
CA GLY A 100 3.47 -1.01 -32.28
C GLY A 100 2.42 -0.22 -31.50
N ASN A 101 2.52 1.08 -31.54
CA ASN A 101 1.74 2.07 -30.81
C ASN A 101 0.21 1.91 -30.99
N LYS A 102 -0.42 1.02 -30.22
CA LYS A 102 -1.86 0.75 -30.33
C LYS A 102 -2.67 1.76 -29.51
N ASP A 103 -3.77 2.19 -30.07
CA ASP A 103 -4.80 2.96 -29.38
C ASP A 103 -5.29 2.18 -28.14
N TYR A 104 -5.20 2.81 -26.95
CA TYR A 104 -5.64 2.20 -25.69
C TYR A 104 -7.07 1.64 -25.75
N LYS A 105 -7.95 2.22 -26.57
CA LYS A 105 -9.35 1.77 -26.74
C LYS A 105 -9.49 0.36 -27.26
N LYS A 106 -8.49 -0.17 -27.97
CA LYS A 106 -8.54 -1.54 -28.51
C LYS A 106 -8.51 -2.63 -27.47
N TYR A 107 -8.06 -2.30 -26.25
CA TYR A 107 -7.94 -3.28 -25.16
C TYR A 107 -9.12 -3.26 -24.20
N LEU A 108 -10.06 -2.33 -24.37
CA LEU A 108 -11.17 -2.16 -23.46
C LEU A 108 -12.38 -2.98 -23.89
N ASN A 109 -12.92 -3.75 -22.97
CA ASN A 109 -14.21 -4.43 -23.17
C ASN A 109 -15.39 -3.42 -23.09
N LYS A 110 -16.62 -3.95 -23.11
CA LYS A 110 -17.85 -3.17 -23.12
C LYS A 110 -18.28 -2.55 -21.78
N LYS A 111 -17.44 -2.52 -20.75
CA LYS A 111 -17.76 -1.89 -19.45
C LYS A 111 -17.76 -0.37 -19.57
N LEU A 112 -18.88 0.16 -20.04
CA LEU A 112 -19.03 1.58 -20.39
C LEU A 112 -18.71 2.53 -19.23
N GLU A 113 -19.14 2.20 -18.01
CA GLU A 113 -18.90 3.04 -16.84
C GLU A 113 -17.39 3.20 -16.55
N LEU A 114 -16.63 2.12 -16.61
CA LEU A 114 -15.16 2.17 -16.39
C LEU A 114 -14.45 2.87 -17.54
N ARG A 115 -14.92 2.68 -18.77
CA ARG A 115 -14.40 3.41 -19.94
C ARG A 115 -14.62 4.91 -19.80
N ASN A 116 -15.79 5.33 -19.32
CA ASN A 116 -16.08 6.74 -19.05
C ASN A 116 -15.12 7.34 -18.02
N LYS A 117 -14.72 6.58 -17.00
CA LYS A 117 -13.69 7.02 -16.05
C LYS A 117 -12.33 7.22 -16.72
N ILE A 118 -11.93 6.32 -17.60
CA ILE A 118 -10.69 6.42 -18.36
C ILE A 118 -10.73 7.68 -19.26
N ASP A 119 -11.80 7.85 -20.03
CA ASP A 119 -11.97 9.01 -20.91
C ASP A 119 -12.00 10.33 -20.11
N SER A 120 -12.59 10.34 -18.90
CA SER A 120 -12.58 11.50 -17.99
C SER A 120 -11.17 11.86 -17.50
N THR A 121 -10.33 10.87 -17.20
CA THR A 121 -8.92 11.09 -16.84
C THR A 121 -8.17 11.75 -17.99
N ILE A 122 -8.38 11.30 -19.21
CA ILE A 122 -7.74 11.88 -20.41
C ILE A 122 -8.22 13.32 -20.61
N ALA A 123 -9.54 13.56 -20.56
CA ALA A 123 -10.11 14.89 -20.75
C ALA A 123 -9.61 15.88 -19.67
N TYR A 124 -9.52 15.45 -18.43
CA TYR A 124 -8.98 16.25 -17.34
C TYR A 124 -7.51 16.65 -17.61
N ASN A 125 -6.66 15.69 -17.96
CA ASN A 125 -5.23 15.95 -18.21
C ASN A 125 -5.04 16.82 -19.49
N TYR A 126 -5.89 16.65 -20.50
CA TYR A 126 -5.91 17.55 -21.66
C TYR A 126 -6.23 18.99 -21.24
N SER A 127 -7.28 19.20 -20.42
CA SER A 127 -7.67 20.53 -19.94
C SER A 127 -6.62 21.20 -19.05
N LYS A 128 -5.79 20.41 -18.36
CA LYS A 128 -4.66 20.88 -17.54
C LYS A 128 -3.39 21.15 -18.36
N GLY A 129 -3.41 20.94 -19.67
CA GLY A 129 -2.28 21.19 -20.52
C GLY A 129 -1.16 20.16 -20.44
N HIS A 130 -1.47 18.90 -20.04
CA HIS A 130 -0.43 17.88 -19.91
C HIS A 130 0.24 17.59 -21.27
N PRO A 131 1.57 17.79 -21.41
CA PRO A 131 2.24 17.77 -22.70
C PRO A 131 2.06 16.46 -23.48
N CYS A 132 2.16 15.30 -22.80
CA CYS A 132 1.98 14.00 -23.43
C CYS A 132 0.58 13.84 -24.04
N ILE A 133 -0.46 14.34 -23.37
CA ILE A 133 -1.84 14.21 -23.85
C ILE A 133 -2.09 15.21 -24.99
N GLN A 134 -1.75 16.50 -24.79
CA GLN A 134 -1.98 17.53 -25.81
C GLN A 134 -1.26 17.25 -27.11
N HIS A 135 -0.02 16.72 -27.08
CA HIS A 135 0.74 16.39 -28.28
C HIS A 135 -0.05 15.48 -29.25
N PHE A 136 -0.66 14.41 -28.72
CA PHE A 136 -1.39 13.45 -29.57
C PHE A 136 -2.70 14.03 -30.09
N PHE A 137 -3.43 14.78 -29.27
CA PHE A 137 -4.68 15.43 -29.69
C PHE A 137 -4.43 16.52 -30.73
N HIS A 138 -3.44 17.39 -30.54
CA HIS A 138 -3.09 18.45 -31.52
C HIS A 138 -2.53 17.90 -32.81
N SER A 139 -1.89 16.72 -32.78
CA SER A 139 -1.39 16.06 -33.97
C SER A 139 -2.43 15.17 -34.64
N SER A 140 -3.67 15.13 -34.16
CA SER A 140 -4.73 14.22 -34.64
C SER A 140 -4.31 12.75 -34.68
N LYS A 141 -3.44 12.33 -33.75
CA LYS A 141 -2.94 10.96 -33.61
C LYS A 141 -3.66 10.22 -32.51
N PRO A 142 -3.87 8.90 -32.64
CA PRO A 142 -4.39 8.09 -31.55
C PRO A 142 -3.49 8.21 -30.31
N LEU A 143 -4.11 8.33 -29.13
CA LEU A 143 -3.37 8.35 -27.87
C LEU A 143 -2.79 6.97 -27.58
N PRO A 144 -1.46 6.81 -27.49
CA PRO A 144 -0.86 5.52 -27.21
C PRO A 144 -0.98 5.16 -25.73
N LEU A 145 -0.94 3.86 -25.45
CA LEU A 145 -1.11 3.34 -24.08
C LEU A 145 -0.09 3.91 -23.10
N TRP A 146 1.16 4.09 -23.52
CA TRP A 146 2.20 4.65 -22.66
C TRP A 146 1.90 6.10 -22.24
N ALA A 147 1.39 6.93 -23.15
CA ALA A 147 1.04 8.32 -22.84
C ALA A 147 -0.18 8.40 -21.89
N TYR A 148 -1.12 7.47 -22.02
CA TYR A 148 -2.22 7.34 -21.08
C TYR A 148 -1.72 6.94 -19.68
N PHE A 149 -0.82 5.94 -19.57
CA PHE A 149 -0.30 5.48 -18.29
C PHE A 149 0.62 6.49 -17.58
N GLU A 150 1.20 7.44 -18.33
CA GLU A 150 1.97 8.53 -17.73
C GLU A 150 1.12 9.42 -16.82
N VAL A 151 -0.17 9.58 -17.13
CA VAL A 151 -1.08 10.45 -16.39
C VAL A 151 -2.02 9.70 -15.44
N THR A 152 -1.98 8.37 -15.40
CA THR A 152 -2.89 7.58 -14.56
C THR A 152 -2.36 7.36 -13.15
N THR A 153 -3.24 7.50 -12.18
CA THR A 153 -3.00 7.02 -10.82
C THR A 153 -3.05 5.48 -10.76
N MET A 154 -2.60 4.91 -9.64
CA MET A 154 -2.67 3.45 -9.42
C MET A 154 -4.11 2.92 -9.47
N GLY A 155 -5.08 3.66 -8.92
CA GLY A 155 -6.51 3.29 -8.97
C GLY A 155 -7.08 3.33 -10.39
N GLU A 156 -6.71 4.33 -11.18
CA GLU A 156 -7.11 4.42 -12.60
C GLU A 156 -6.47 3.31 -13.44
N PHE A 157 -5.22 2.94 -13.14
CA PHE A 157 -4.58 1.78 -13.74
C PHE A 157 -5.36 0.49 -13.40
N GLY A 158 -5.81 0.32 -12.15
CA GLY A 158 -6.71 -0.77 -11.76
C GLY A 158 -8.02 -0.78 -12.55
N ASN A 159 -8.63 0.37 -12.76
CA ASN A 159 -9.83 0.51 -13.60
C ASN A 159 -9.56 0.11 -15.06
N PHE A 160 -8.39 0.46 -15.61
CA PHE A 160 -7.99 0.02 -16.94
C PHE A 160 -7.89 -1.51 -17.03
N ILE A 161 -7.20 -2.14 -16.08
CA ILE A 161 -7.10 -3.61 -16.01
C ILE A 161 -8.48 -4.26 -15.93
N SER A 162 -9.40 -3.68 -15.14
CA SER A 162 -10.79 -4.19 -15.03
C SER A 162 -11.57 -4.12 -16.36
N CYS A 163 -11.21 -3.19 -17.25
CA CYS A 163 -11.82 -3.05 -18.57
C CYS A 163 -11.23 -3.98 -19.63
N MET A 164 -10.06 -4.57 -19.40
CA MET A 164 -9.45 -5.50 -20.34
C MET A 164 -10.26 -6.80 -20.44
N ASP A 165 -10.24 -7.41 -21.62
CA ASP A 165 -10.83 -8.74 -21.80
C ASP A 165 -10.15 -9.78 -20.91
N VAL A 166 -10.92 -10.77 -20.46
CA VAL A 166 -10.45 -11.81 -19.55
C VAL A 166 -9.23 -12.57 -20.12
N SER A 167 -9.25 -12.87 -21.41
CA SER A 167 -8.13 -13.53 -22.10
C SER A 167 -6.82 -12.76 -22.00
N TYR A 168 -6.86 -11.45 -22.26
CA TYR A 168 -5.69 -10.58 -22.14
C TYR A 168 -5.18 -10.45 -20.70
N ARG A 169 -6.08 -10.36 -19.72
CA ARG A 169 -5.70 -10.33 -18.30
C ARG A 169 -5.02 -11.63 -17.86
N ILE A 170 -5.53 -12.78 -18.30
CA ILE A 170 -4.92 -14.08 -18.03
C ILE A 170 -3.55 -14.17 -18.69
N GLU A 171 -3.45 -13.87 -19.97
CA GLU A 171 -2.20 -13.92 -20.71
C GLU A 171 -1.14 -12.97 -20.12
N PHE A 172 -1.52 -11.77 -19.72
CA PHE A 172 -0.62 -10.84 -19.07
C PHE A 172 -0.10 -11.38 -17.72
N THR A 173 -0.98 -11.99 -16.91
CA THR A 173 -0.53 -12.63 -15.66
C THR A 173 0.35 -13.86 -15.90
N GLN A 174 0.16 -14.61 -16.99
CA GLN A 174 1.05 -15.67 -17.42
C GLN A 174 2.45 -15.15 -17.75
N ASN A 175 2.54 -14.07 -18.53
CA ASN A 175 3.82 -13.44 -18.88
C ASN A 175 4.58 -12.91 -17.65
N MET A 176 3.88 -12.58 -16.58
CA MET A 176 4.47 -12.16 -15.31
C MET A 176 4.81 -13.35 -14.38
N ASN A 177 4.59 -14.60 -14.81
CA ASN A 177 4.70 -15.79 -13.96
C ASN A 177 3.85 -15.69 -12.68
N MET A 178 2.68 -15.05 -12.78
CA MET A 178 1.74 -14.85 -11.68
C MET A 178 0.42 -15.61 -11.87
N HIS A 179 0.23 -16.27 -13.01
CA HIS A 179 -0.97 -17.02 -13.30
C HIS A 179 -0.98 -18.39 -12.60
N HIS A 180 -2.14 -18.72 -12.04
CA HIS A 180 -2.44 -20.06 -11.55
C HIS A 180 -3.89 -20.37 -11.87
N THR A 181 -4.14 -21.48 -12.56
CA THR A 181 -5.49 -21.86 -13.03
C THR A 181 -6.52 -21.97 -11.91
N GLY A 182 -6.13 -22.51 -10.73
CA GLY A 182 -7.02 -22.63 -9.57
C GLY A 182 -7.41 -21.30 -8.91
N PHE A 183 -6.61 -20.22 -9.10
CA PHE A 183 -6.82 -18.95 -8.40
C PHE A 183 -7.12 -17.78 -9.32
N ASN A 184 -6.90 -17.88 -10.63
CA ASN A 184 -7.06 -16.80 -11.59
C ASN A 184 -7.91 -17.18 -12.81
N GLN A 185 -8.94 -18.00 -12.63
CA GLN A 185 -9.82 -18.43 -13.73
C GLN A 185 -10.53 -17.28 -14.44
N ASN A 186 -10.88 -16.22 -13.71
CA ASN A 186 -11.59 -15.06 -14.22
C ASN A 186 -10.67 -13.88 -14.60
N GLY A 187 -9.34 -14.07 -14.53
CA GLY A 187 -8.35 -13.03 -14.82
C GLY A 187 -8.32 -11.85 -13.84
N ARG A 188 -8.95 -11.97 -12.65
CA ARG A 188 -9.07 -10.87 -11.69
C ARG A 188 -7.92 -10.77 -10.68
N MET A 189 -6.99 -11.69 -10.70
CA MET A 189 -5.89 -11.71 -9.73
C MET A 189 -5.10 -10.38 -9.74
N LEU A 190 -4.71 -9.91 -10.92
CA LEU A 190 -3.96 -8.67 -11.05
C LEU A 190 -4.79 -7.45 -10.62
N GLU A 191 -6.06 -7.40 -11.00
CA GLU A 191 -7.00 -6.36 -10.56
C GLU A 191 -7.06 -6.28 -9.03
N ASN A 192 -7.24 -7.42 -8.35
CA ASN A 192 -7.28 -7.50 -6.89
C ASN A 192 -5.96 -7.03 -6.25
N ILE A 193 -4.82 -7.42 -6.81
CA ILE A 193 -3.49 -6.96 -6.36
C ILE A 193 -3.38 -5.43 -6.49
N ILE A 194 -3.76 -4.86 -7.62
CA ILE A 194 -3.64 -3.42 -7.85
C ILE A 194 -4.52 -2.62 -6.88
N PHE A 195 -5.76 -3.05 -6.65
CA PHE A 195 -6.61 -2.35 -5.69
C PHE A 195 -6.13 -2.48 -4.25
N CYS A 196 -5.57 -3.64 -3.87
CA CYS A 196 -4.89 -3.81 -2.59
C CYS A 196 -3.71 -2.82 -2.45
N LEU A 197 -2.85 -2.75 -3.47
CA LEU A 197 -1.73 -1.80 -3.49
C LEU A 197 -2.18 -0.34 -3.49
N THR A 198 -3.31 -0.02 -4.12
CA THR A 198 -3.84 1.35 -4.16
C THR A 198 -4.15 1.86 -2.76
N GLY A 199 -4.71 1.03 -1.89
CA GLY A 199 -5.00 1.39 -0.50
C GLY A 199 -3.74 1.77 0.27
N ILE A 200 -2.75 0.88 0.33
CA ILE A 200 -1.49 1.12 1.05
C ILE A 200 -0.66 2.23 0.40
N ARG A 201 -0.64 2.32 -0.93
CA ARG A 201 0.04 3.40 -1.67
C ARG A 201 -0.53 4.76 -1.30
N ASN A 202 -1.84 4.91 -1.37
CA ASN A 202 -2.49 6.18 -1.04
C ASN A 202 -2.28 6.55 0.43
N ALA A 203 -2.42 5.62 1.35
CA ALA A 203 -2.16 5.86 2.76
C ALA A 203 -0.71 6.31 3.01
N THR A 204 0.26 5.66 2.38
CA THR A 204 1.68 6.02 2.48
C THR A 204 1.96 7.40 1.90
N MET A 205 1.45 7.71 0.70
CA MET A 205 1.71 8.99 0.00
C MET A 205 1.02 10.19 0.64
N HIS A 206 -0.15 9.99 1.23
CA HIS A 206 -0.94 11.05 1.89
C HIS A 206 -0.73 11.09 3.40
N ASN A 207 0.30 10.42 3.91
CA ASN A 207 0.66 10.40 5.33
C ASN A 207 -0.47 9.92 6.25
N SER A 208 -1.37 9.03 5.78
CA SER A 208 -2.29 8.34 6.67
C SER A 208 -1.54 7.29 7.50
N MET A 209 -2.04 6.96 8.70
CA MET A 209 -1.44 5.90 9.50
C MET A 209 -1.61 4.54 8.82
N ILE A 210 -0.51 3.78 8.72
CA ILE A 210 -0.50 2.47 8.07
C ILE A 210 -0.21 1.30 9.01
N PHE A 211 0.32 1.57 10.20
CA PHE A 211 0.82 0.56 11.13
C PHE A 211 -0.22 -0.50 11.54
N ASP A 212 -1.49 -0.14 11.57
CA ASP A 212 -2.61 -1.00 11.99
C ASP A 212 -3.61 -1.30 10.85
N CYS A 213 -3.25 -1.03 9.62
CA CYS A 213 -4.02 -1.31 8.41
C CYS A 213 -5.42 -0.67 8.34
N ARG A 214 -5.73 0.36 9.17
CA ARG A 214 -7.06 1.04 9.17
C ARG A 214 -7.40 1.75 7.87
N PHE A 215 -6.43 1.97 6.98
CA PHE A 215 -6.64 2.48 5.63
C PHE A 215 -7.34 1.47 4.72
N ASN A 216 -7.35 0.21 5.15
CA ASN A 216 -7.87 -0.89 4.37
C ASN A 216 -9.39 -1.02 4.57
N ASN A 217 -10.15 -0.47 3.62
CA ASN A 217 -11.61 -0.60 3.57
C ASN A 217 -12.06 -1.66 2.56
N SER A 218 -11.14 -2.44 2.01
CA SER A 218 -11.40 -3.41 0.95
C SER A 218 -11.52 -4.82 1.50
N ASN A 219 -12.54 -5.55 1.08
CA ASN A 219 -12.58 -6.98 1.27
C ASN A 219 -11.58 -7.64 0.32
N PHE A 220 -10.51 -8.21 0.86
CA PHE A 220 -9.55 -8.95 0.05
C PHE A 220 -10.19 -10.21 -0.51
N SER A 221 -9.89 -10.48 -1.78
CA SER A 221 -10.30 -11.71 -2.42
C SER A 221 -9.66 -12.92 -1.72
N SER A 222 -10.48 -13.88 -1.28
CA SER A 222 -9.99 -15.15 -0.74
C SER A 222 -9.06 -15.88 -1.72
N GLN A 223 -9.26 -15.69 -3.03
CA GLN A 223 -8.41 -16.22 -4.09
C GLN A 223 -7.00 -15.60 -4.04
N LEU A 224 -6.88 -14.28 -3.79
CA LEU A 224 -5.58 -13.63 -3.64
C LEU A 224 -4.85 -14.13 -2.40
N ILE A 225 -5.55 -14.22 -1.27
CA ILE A 225 -4.99 -14.76 -0.03
C ILE A 225 -4.47 -16.17 -0.24
N SER A 226 -5.31 -17.09 -0.73
CA SER A 226 -4.93 -18.47 -0.99
C SER A 226 -3.78 -18.58 -2.00
N TYR A 227 -3.74 -17.72 -3.02
CA TYR A 227 -2.66 -17.69 -3.98
C TYR A 227 -1.32 -17.29 -3.33
N LEU A 228 -1.32 -16.23 -2.51
CA LEU A 228 -0.13 -15.79 -1.78
C LEU A 228 0.35 -16.87 -0.81
N GLU A 229 -0.55 -17.45 -0.01
CA GLU A 229 -0.23 -18.54 0.92
C GLU A 229 0.39 -19.75 0.23
N ASN A 230 -0.18 -20.18 -0.89
CA ASN A 230 0.36 -21.31 -1.65
C ASN A 230 1.71 -20.99 -2.30
N THR A 231 1.88 -19.78 -2.80
CA THR A 231 3.10 -19.38 -3.52
C THR A 231 4.25 -19.10 -2.58
N THR A 232 3.97 -18.49 -1.43
CA THR A 232 5.00 -18.08 -0.46
C THR A 232 5.27 -19.14 0.63
N GLY A 233 4.32 -20.05 0.84
CA GLY A 233 4.33 -21.00 1.96
C GLY A 233 3.95 -20.36 3.31
N ILE A 234 3.68 -19.06 3.35
CA ILE A 234 3.33 -18.32 4.57
C ILE A 234 1.82 -18.44 4.79
N LYS A 235 1.40 -18.78 6.00
CA LYS A 235 -0.01 -18.99 6.36
C LYS A 235 -0.57 -17.84 7.16
N ASN A 236 -1.91 -17.81 7.30
CA ASN A 236 -2.69 -16.81 8.04
C ASN A 236 -2.53 -15.39 7.47
N ILE A 237 -2.47 -15.26 6.16
CA ILE A 237 -2.51 -13.96 5.48
C ILE A 237 -3.96 -13.47 5.48
N ASP A 238 -4.22 -12.32 6.09
CA ASP A 238 -5.56 -11.71 6.17
C ASP A 238 -5.58 -10.20 5.87
N PHE A 239 -4.40 -9.61 5.69
CA PHE A 239 -4.20 -8.17 5.53
C PHE A 239 -4.69 -7.30 6.69
N GLU A 240 -4.86 -7.89 7.86
CA GLU A 240 -5.11 -7.19 9.12
C GLU A 240 -3.82 -6.70 9.78
N SER A 241 -2.66 -7.14 9.27
CA SER A 241 -1.33 -6.74 9.71
C SER A 241 -0.52 -6.14 8.56
N ILE A 242 0.27 -5.13 8.86
CA ILE A 242 1.19 -4.51 7.89
C ILE A 242 2.27 -5.49 7.39
N VAL A 243 2.51 -6.59 8.11
CA VAL A 243 3.38 -7.69 7.69
C VAL A 243 2.85 -8.37 6.42
N ASP A 244 1.54 -8.50 6.27
CA ASP A 244 0.94 -9.13 5.09
C ASP A 244 1.12 -8.26 3.84
N PHE A 245 1.10 -6.94 4.01
CA PHE A 245 1.48 -6.01 2.92
C PHE A 245 2.96 -6.13 2.57
N LEU A 246 3.85 -6.31 3.55
CA LEU A 246 5.26 -6.60 3.27
C LEU A 246 5.40 -7.89 2.44
N ILE A 247 4.67 -8.95 2.78
CA ILE A 247 4.67 -10.21 2.02
C ILE A 247 4.25 -9.96 0.57
N LEU A 248 3.16 -9.22 0.35
CA LEU A 248 2.70 -8.87 -0.99
C LEU A 248 3.74 -8.06 -1.78
N LEU A 249 4.36 -7.06 -1.16
CA LEU A 249 5.38 -6.23 -1.81
C LEU A 249 6.62 -7.06 -2.21
N ILE A 250 7.13 -7.90 -1.31
CA ILE A 250 8.28 -8.78 -1.57
C ILE A 250 7.94 -9.82 -2.66
N PHE A 251 6.72 -10.40 -2.60
CA PHE A 251 6.24 -11.31 -3.64
C PHE A 251 6.29 -10.63 -5.02
N LEU A 252 5.73 -9.42 -5.15
CA LEU A 252 5.70 -8.69 -6.42
C LEU A 252 7.10 -8.29 -6.90
N MET A 253 7.95 -7.82 -6.01
CA MET A 253 9.33 -7.49 -6.36
C MET A 253 10.11 -8.71 -6.84
N LYS A 254 9.91 -9.88 -6.20
CA LYS A 254 10.52 -11.15 -6.67
C LYS A 254 10.02 -11.53 -8.07
N LYS A 255 8.71 -11.38 -8.34
CA LYS A 255 8.13 -11.56 -9.68
C LYS A 255 8.63 -10.55 -10.72
N GLN A 256 9.13 -9.41 -10.27
CA GLN A 256 9.79 -8.39 -11.09
C GLN A 256 11.32 -8.58 -11.19
N HIS A 257 11.83 -9.73 -10.79
CA HIS A 257 13.26 -10.11 -10.84
C HIS A 257 14.18 -9.24 -9.97
N THR A 258 13.67 -8.69 -8.86
CA THR A 258 14.53 -8.04 -7.86
C THR A 258 15.47 -9.07 -7.22
N THR A 259 16.71 -8.70 -6.98
CA THR A 259 17.75 -9.61 -6.45
C THR A 259 17.43 -10.07 -5.02
N LYS A 260 17.86 -11.31 -4.68
CA LYS A 260 17.72 -11.84 -3.31
C LYS A 260 18.37 -10.92 -2.26
N THR A 261 19.49 -10.32 -2.59
CA THR A 261 20.19 -9.37 -1.69
C THR A 261 19.34 -8.15 -1.36
N GLU A 262 18.70 -7.55 -2.38
CA GLU A 262 17.84 -6.39 -2.19
C GLU A 262 16.56 -6.75 -1.41
N LEU A 263 15.92 -7.87 -1.74
CA LEU A 263 14.74 -8.37 -1.02
C LEU A 263 15.07 -8.62 0.47
N ASN A 264 16.18 -9.32 0.76
CA ASN A 264 16.61 -9.57 2.13
C ASN A 264 16.94 -8.29 2.89
N ARG A 265 17.53 -7.29 2.23
CA ARG A 265 17.78 -5.97 2.83
C ARG A 265 16.47 -5.32 3.29
N VAL A 266 15.43 -5.32 2.45
CA VAL A 266 14.12 -4.75 2.79
C VAL A 266 13.51 -5.48 3.99
N VAL A 267 13.48 -6.81 3.96
CA VAL A 267 12.93 -7.61 5.06
C VAL A 267 13.69 -7.40 6.35
N SER A 268 15.02 -7.31 6.29
CA SER A 268 15.85 -7.05 7.46
C SER A 268 15.67 -5.65 8.05
N GLN A 269 15.45 -4.64 7.20
CA GLN A 269 15.13 -3.28 7.65
C GLN A 269 13.80 -3.25 8.39
N PHE A 270 12.77 -3.88 7.83
CA PHE A 270 11.47 -3.98 8.48
C PHE A 270 11.55 -4.77 9.81
N ASP A 271 12.24 -5.91 9.81
CA ASP A 271 12.38 -6.76 11.00
C ASP A 271 13.09 -6.03 12.17
N LYS A 272 14.10 -5.20 11.87
CA LYS A 272 14.74 -4.33 12.88
C LYS A 272 13.74 -3.33 13.50
N LYS A 273 12.86 -2.73 12.69
CA LYS A 273 11.86 -1.79 13.19
C LYS A 273 10.76 -2.50 14.00
N ARG A 274 10.39 -3.69 13.59
CA ARG A 274 9.49 -4.56 14.34
C ARG A 274 10.06 -4.95 15.71
N GLU A 275 11.34 -5.35 15.78
CA GLU A 275 11.99 -5.69 17.06
C GLU A 275 12.08 -4.47 17.98
N LEU A 276 12.37 -3.29 17.43
CA LEU A 276 12.39 -2.06 18.21
C LEU A 276 10.99 -1.76 18.78
N LEU A 277 9.93 -1.88 17.97
CA LEU A 277 8.56 -1.71 18.43
C LEU A 277 8.22 -2.72 19.53
N TYR A 278 8.57 -4.00 19.34
CA TYR A 278 8.35 -5.07 20.31
C TYR A 278 8.94 -4.76 21.68
N SER A 279 10.12 -4.18 21.74
CA SER A 279 10.79 -3.80 22.98
C SER A 279 10.31 -2.49 23.59
N SER A 280 9.55 -1.69 22.84
CA SER A 280 9.17 -0.32 23.20
C SER A 280 7.73 -0.13 23.65
N ILE A 281 6.85 -1.12 23.44
CA ILE A 281 5.42 -1.01 23.75
C ILE A 281 4.90 -2.25 24.48
N PRO A 282 3.75 -2.15 25.19
CA PRO A 282 3.12 -3.30 25.82
C PRO A 282 2.78 -4.41 24.82
N MET A 283 3.00 -5.66 25.21
CA MET A 283 2.77 -6.86 24.37
C MET A 283 1.35 -6.90 23.77
N LYS A 284 0.36 -6.46 24.52
CA LYS A 284 -1.03 -6.40 24.05
C LYS A 284 -1.16 -5.47 22.84
N ALA A 285 -0.62 -4.25 22.92
CA ALA A 285 -0.63 -3.29 21.83
C ALA A 285 0.16 -3.81 20.62
N TYR A 286 1.32 -4.42 20.86
CA TYR A 286 2.11 -5.04 19.79
C TYR A 286 1.33 -6.13 19.05
N SER A 287 0.66 -7.02 19.79
CA SER A 287 -0.12 -8.11 19.18
C SER A 287 -1.33 -7.61 18.41
N GLU A 288 -1.96 -6.52 18.84
CA GLU A 288 -3.05 -5.86 18.10
C GLU A 288 -2.57 -5.22 16.78
N ILE A 289 -1.35 -4.68 16.77
CA ILE A 289 -0.74 -4.02 15.60
C ILE A 289 -0.25 -5.04 14.57
N LEU A 290 0.55 -6.01 14.99
CA LEU A 290 1.30 -6.88 14.08
C LEU A 290 0.83 -8.34 14.06
N GLY A 291 -0.06 -8.72 14.99
CA GLY A 291 -0.42 -10.12 15.20
C GLY A 291 0.61 -10.88 16.04
N THR A 292 0.20 -12.04 16.53
CA THR A 292 1.06 -12.91 17.36
C THR A 292 2.06 -13.72 16.51
N ASP A 293 1.81 -13.83 15.22
CA ASP A 293 2.59 -14.64 14.27
C ASP A 293 3.55 -13.81 13.38
N ALA A 294 3.66 -12.49 13.60
CA ALA A 294 4.48 -11.58 12.82
C ALA A 294 5.92 -12.08 12.60
N ARG A 295 6.58 -12.58 13.66
CA ARG A 295 7.94 -13.14 13.57
C ARG A 295 7.99 -14.39 12.69
N LYS A 296 6.98 -15.27 12.79
CA LYS A 296 6.88 -16.49 11.97
C LYS A 296 6.69 -16.13 10.50
N LYS A 297 5.82 -15.16 10.19
CA LYS A 297 5.60 -14.66 8.82
C LYS A 297 6.88 -14.07 8.22
N ILE A 298 7.64 -13.28 8.99
CA ILE A 298 8.92 -12.71 8.53
C ILE A 298 9.97 -13.79 8.25
N ASN A 299 10.07 -14.80 9.10
CA ASN A 299 10.99 -15.93 8.87
C ASN A 299 10.57 -16.71 7.60
N GLY A 300 9.28 -17.01 7.43
CA GLY A 300 8.77 -17.61 6.20
C GLY A 300 9.06 -16.77 4.95
N LEU A 301 9.05 -15.43 5.08
CA LEU A 301 9.39 -14.54 3.98
C LEU A 301 10.89 -14.62 3.61
N LYS A 302 11.79 -14.74 4.58
CA LYS A 302 13.23 -14.97 4.35
C LYS A 302 13.46 -16.33 3.66
N GLU A 303 12.74 -17.37 4.07
CA GLU A 303 12.76 -18.68 3.41
C GLU A 303 12.25 -18.61 1.97
N TYR A 304 11.10 -17.95 1.74
CA TYR A 304 10.56 -17.72 0.40
C TYR A 304 11.54 -17.01 -0.54
N ILE A 305 12.28 -16.03 -0.04
CA ILE A 305 13.32 -15.33 -0.83
C ILE A 305 14.46 -16.29 -1.18
N SER A 306 14.88 -17.15 -0.26
CA SER A 306 16.01 -18.06 -0.44
C SER A 306 15.69 -19.20 -1.42
N ASN A 307 14.47 -19.70 -1.42
CA ASN A 307 14.01 -20.87 -2.20
C ASN A 307 13.66 -20.56 -3.68
N GLY A 308 14.13 -19.53 -4.25
CA GLY A 308 13.96 -19.13 -5.66
C GLY A 308 15.23 -18.49 -6.16
#